data_356747f6c741e3c65b2a986aa91e56e5
#
_entry.id   356747f6c741e3c65b2a986aa91e56e5
#
_cell.length_a   1.000
_cell.length_b   1.000
_cell.length_c   1.000
_cell.angle_alpha   90.00
_cell.angle_beta   90.00
_cell.angle_gamma   90.00
#
_symmetry.space_group_name_H-M   'P 1'
#
loop_
_entity.id
_entity.type
_entity.pdbx_description
1 polymer ?
#
loop_
_entity_poly.entity_id
_entity_poly.type
_entity_poly.pdbx_seq_one_letter_code
_entity_poly.pdbx_strand_id
1 'polypeptide(L)'
;MKIFAFAFLLLAEITTAQPNLNAVSAALSKGDATALSQYFDTTIEIVTETVDGSYSKAQATHLLKEFFTTSKPSGFSISSSGAARDKGSHYCIGKLVAGGHNYRINIFFKEVNGAFLIKEMRIEED
;
A
#
# COMPACT_ATOMS: atom_id res chain seq x y z
N MET A 1 -48.16 15.30 -30.91
CA MET A 1 -46.80 15.52 -30.45
C MET A 1 -46.52 14.54 -29.31
N LYS A 2 -45.73 13.51 -29.56
CA LYS A 2 -45.35 12.55 -28.52
C LYS A 2 -44.02 13.03 -27.91
N ILE A 3 -44.09 13.39 -26.64
CA ILE A 3 -42.89 13.76 -25.87
C ILE A 3 -42.31 12.47 -25.29
N PHE A 4 -41.17 12.01 -25.79
CA PHE A 4 -40.43 10.92 -25.16
C PHE A 4 -39.61 11.52 -24.00
N ALA A 5 -40.09 11.29 -22.78
CA ALA A 5 -39.26 11.55 -21.59
C ALA A 5 -38.23 10.43 -21.49
N PHE A 6 -36.99 10.71 -21.88
CA PHE A 6 -35.86 9.85 -21.55
C PHE A 6 -35.60 10.01 -20.05
N ALA A 7 -36.05 9.04 -19.25
CA ALA A 7 -35.59 8.92 -17.88
C ALA A 7 -34.13 8.48 -17.93
N PHE A 8 -33.21 9.43 -17.76
CA PHE A 8 -31.81 9.11 -17.49
C PHE A 8 -31.75 8.48 -16.10
N LEU A 9 -31.66 7.15 -16.06
CA LEU A 9 -31.34 6.44 -14.84
C LEU A 9 -29.86 6.70 -14.58
N LEU A 10 -29.56 7.68 -13.72
CA LEU A 10 -28.22 7.85 -13.17
C LEU A 10 -27.99 6.67 -12.23
N LEU A 11 -27.38 5.61 -12.76
CA LEU A 11 -26.75 4.59 -11.94
C LEU A 11 -25.57 5.30 -11.23
N ALA A 12 -25.81 5.68 -9.98
CA ALA A 12 -24.71 6.07 -9.11
C ALA A 12 -23.85 4.82 -8.92
N GLU A 13 -22.73 4.75 -9.65
CA GLU A 13 -21.72 3.76 -9.36
C GLU A 13 -21.19 4.03 -7.95
N ILE A 14 -21.55 3.15 -7.00
CA ILE A 14 -20.95 3.15 -5.67
C ILE A 14 -19.55 2.55 -5.87
N THR A 15 -18.58 3.40 -6.20
CA THR A 15 -17.18 3.02 -6.14
C THR A 15 -16.78 2.96 -4.67
N THR A 16 -16.67 1.75 -4.13
CA THR A 16 -15.99 1.54 -2.86
C THR A 16 -14.54 1.96 -3.04
N ALA A 17 -14.11 2.99 -2.29
CA ALA A 17 -12.72 3.42 -2.29
C ALA A 17 -11.83 2.25 -1.88
N GLN A 18 -10.78 2.00 -2.65
CA GLN A 18 -9.81 0.93 -2.41
C GLN A 18 -8.40 1.50 -2.49
N PRO A 19 -7.42 0.91 -1.77
CA PRO A 19 -6.02 1.28 -1.95
C PRO A 19 -5.58 0.99 -3.38
N ASN A 20 -4.65 1.80 -3.90
CA ASN A 20 -4.03 1.56 -5.20
C ASN A 20 -2.97 0.47 -5.09
N LEU A 21 -3.39 -0.79 -5.03
CA LEU A 21 -2.51 -1.94 -4.86
C LEU A 21 -1.57 -2.15 -6.04
N ASN A 22 -2.01 -1.80 -7.25
CA ASN A 22 -1.16 -1.92 -8.44
C ASN A 22 0.04 -0.97 -8.37
N ALA A 23 -0.16 0.26 -7.95
CA ALA A 23 0.91 1.23 -7.80
C ALA A 23 1.85 0.86 -6.66
N VAL A 24 1.32 0.38 -5.54
CA VAL A 24 2.12 -0.10 -4.40
C VAL A 24 2.94 -1.32 -4.79
N SER A 25 2.35 -2.29 -5.49
CA SER A 25 3.05 -3.47 -5.99
C SER A 25 4.18 -3.11 -6.95
N ALA A 26 3.94 -2.18 -7.87
CA ALA A 26 4.94 -1.73 -8.83
C ALA A 26 6.12 -1.06 -8.12
N ALA A 27 5.85 -0.21 -7.13
CA ALA A 27 6.89 0.46 -6.34
C ALA A 27 7.73 -0.54 -5.55
N LEU A 28 7.11 -1.53 -4.92
CA LEU A 28 7.82 -2.60 -4.19
C LEU A 28 8.65 -3.47 -5.14
N SER A 29 8.10 -3.85 -6.28
CA SER A 29 8.81 -4.68 -7.28
C SER A 29 10.07 -4.01 -7.81
N LYS A 30 10.06 -2.70 -7.93
CA LYS A 30 11.19 -1.89 -8.43
C LYS A 30 12.11 -1.41 -7.32
N GLY A 31 11.69 -1.51 -6.07
CA GLY A 31 12.41 -0.90 -4.97
C GLY A 31 12.39 0.63 -5.01
N ASP A 32 11.29 1.21 -5.47
CA ASP A 32 11.10 2.65 -5.58
C ASP A 32 10.46 3.19 -4.31
N ALA A 33 11.28 3.52 -3.32
CA ALA A 33 10.82 4.05 -2.04
C ALA A 33 10.12 5.40 -2.19
N THR A 34 10.55 6.24 -3.11
CA THR A 34 9.93 7.54 -3.38
C THR A 34 8.52 7.38 -3.92
N ALA A 35 8.31 6.50 -4.88
CA ALA A 35 6.97 6.18 -5.40
C ALA A 35 6.07 5.59 -4.31
N LEU A 36 6.60 4.67 -3.50
CA LEU A 36 5.87 4.07 -2.40
C LEU A 36 5.46 5.11 -1.36
N SER A 37 6.32 6.07 -1.08
CA SER A 37 6.08 7.14 -0.09
C SER A 37 4.91 8.06 -0.43
N GLN A 38 4.48 8.09 -1.67
CA GLN A 38 3.28 8.82 -2.09
C GLN A 38 2.02 8.35 -1.35
N TYR A 39 2.03 7.11 -0.91
CA TYR A 39 0.91 6.47 -0.20
C TYR A 39 1.09 6.44 1.31
N PHE A 40 2.19 7.00 1.85
CA PHE A 40 2.41 7.05 3.29
C PHE A 40 1.55 8.13 3.95
N ASP A 41 1.07 7.83 5.15
CA ASP A 41 0.56 8.85 6.05
C ASP A 41 1.71 9.73 6.55
N THR A 42 1.39 10.83 7.21
CA THR A 42 2.37 11.74 7.80
C THR A 42 3.28 11.05 8.81
N THR A 43 2.75 10.04 9.50
CA THR A 43 3.48 9.15 10.38
C THR A 43 3.16 7.71 9.99
N ILE A 44 4.18 6.88 9.90
CA ILE A 44 4.05 5.48 9.53
C ILE A 44 4.87 4.59 10.47
N GLU A 45 4.31 3.46 10.87
CA GLU A 45 5.03 2.44 11.63
C GLU A 45 5.79 1.53 10.67
N ILE A 46 7.08 1.38 10.91
CA ILE A 46 7.94 0.44 10.19
C ILE A 46 8.44 -0.60 11.18
N VAL A 47 8.20 -1.87 10.86
CA VAL A 47 8.66 -3.00 11.64
C VAL A 47 9.46 -3.94 10.74
N THR A 48 10.71 -4.15 11.08
CA THR A 48 11.60 -5.14 10.47
C THR A 48 12.25 -5.95 11.59
N GLU A 49 13.17 -6.83 11.27
CA GLU A 49 13.92 -7.58 12.29
C GLU A 49 14.80 -6.67 13.15
N THR A 50 15.21 -5.51 12.63
CA THR A 50 16.14 -4.58 13.31
C THR A 50 15.50 -3.24 13.65
N VAL A 51 14.33 -2.93 13.13
CA VAL A 51 13.66 -1.64 13.28
C VAL A 51 12.24 -1.87 13.75
N ASP A 52 11.82 -1.13 14.76
CA ASP A 52 10.44 -1.11 15.24
C ASP A 52 10.14 0.28 15.80
N GLY A 53 9.37 1.06 15.08
CA GLY A 53 9.03 2.40 15.54
C GLY A 53 8.14 3.17 14.58
N SER A 54 7.75 4.34 15.04
CA SER A 54 6.99 5.33 14.28
C SER A 54 7.93 6.36 13.68
N TYR A 55 7.77 6.62 12.41
CA TYR A 55 8.63 7.50 11.63
C TYR A 55 7.81 8.51 10.86
N SER A 56 8.38 9.68 10.63
CA SER A 56 7.82 10.61 9.67
C SER A 56 7.88 10.02 8.26
N LYS A 57 7.07 10.52 7.36
CA LYS A 57 7.09 10.11 5.95
C LYS A 57 8.50 10.18 5.35
N ALA A 58 9.24 11.25 5.62
CA ALA A 58 10.61 11.42 5.11
C ALA A 58 11.59 10.39 5.70
N GLN A 59 11.51 10.13 7.01
CA GLN A 59 12.35 9.13 7.68
C GLN A 59 12.04 7.72 7.20
N ALA A 60 10.75 7.37 7.06
CA ALA A 60 10.33 6.07 6.55
C ALA A 60 10.81 5.84 5.11
N THR A 61 10.73 6.87 4.28
CA THR A 61 11.24 6.82 2.90
C THR A 61 12.74 6.53 2.89
N HIS A 62 13.50 7.18 3.76
CA HIS A 62 14.94 6.97 3.88
C HIS A 62 15.28 5.54 4.34
N LEU A 63 14.57 5.03 5.35
CA LEU A 63 14.75 3.65 5.82
C LEU A 63 14.50 2.62 4.70
N LEU A 64 13.46 2.83 3.91
CA LEU A 64 13.14 1.94 2.80
C LEU A 64 14.14 2.05 1.65
N LYS A 65 14.65 3.25 1.37
CA LYS A 65 15.76 3.42 0.40
C LYS A 65 16.98 2.62 0.79
N GLU A 66 17.37 2.65 2.06
CA GLU A 66 18.48 1.86 2.57
C GLU A 66 18.21 0.36 2.43
N PHE A 67 17.01 -0.09 2.81
CA PHE A 67 16.62 -1.49 2.65
C PHE A 67 16.69 -1.95 1.19
N PHE A 68 16.14 -1.19 0.26
CA PHE A 68 16.13 -1.53 -1.16
C PHE A 68 17.53 -1.42 -1.82
N THR A 69 18.42 -0.64 -1.23
CA THR A 69 19.83 -0.59 -1.70
C THR A 69 20.60 -1.82 -1.24
N THR A 70 20.40 -2.25 0.00
CA THR A 70 21.04 -3.44 0.56
C THR A 70 20.44 -4.73 0.00
N SER A 71 19.13 -4.76 -0.15
CA SER A 71 18.36 -5.90 -0.65
C SER A 71 17.55 -5.46 -1.87
N LYS A 72 18.21 -5.53 -3.04
CA LYS A 72 17.62 -5.04 -4.28
C LYS A 72 16.42 -5.89 -4.70
N PRO A 73 15.21 -5.30 -4.80
CA PRO A 73 14.03 -6.04 -5.24
C PRO A 73 14.12 -6.54 -6.67
N SER A 74 13.63 -7.75 -6.89
CA SER A 74 13.47 -8.36 -8.21
C SER A 74 12.00 -8.69 -8.54
N GLY A 75 11.12 -8.69 -7.54
CA GLY A 75 9.70 -8.92 -7.76
C GLY A 75 8.90 -8.85 -6.48
N PHE A 76 7.63 -8.49 -6.62
CA PHE A 76 6.66 -8.49 -5.55
C PHE A 76 5.34 -9.07 -6.05
N SER A 77 4.70 -9.93 -5.26
CA SER A 77 3.40 -10.49 -5.56
C SER A 77 2.50 -10.47 -4.34
N ILE A 78 1.25 -10.05 -4.54
CA ILE A 78 0.23 -10.03 -3.48
C ILE A 78 -0.32 -11.44 -3.31
N SER A 79 -0.34 -11.93 -2.07
CA SER A 79 -0.94 -13.22 -1.71
C SER A 79 -2.34 -13.05 -1.12
N SER A 80 -2.61 -11.95 -0.42
CA SER A 80 -3.91 -11.68 0.18
C SER A 80 -4.10 -10.18 0.37
N SER A 81 -5.30 -9.70 0.15
CA SER A 81 -5.68 -8.31 0.44
C SER A 81 -7.19 -8.21 0.66
N GLY A 82 -7.62 -7.21 1.41
CA GLY A 82 -9.03 -6.99 1.65
C GLY A 82 -9.30 -5.92 2.70
N ALA A 83 -10.59 -5.71 2.96
CA ALA A 83 -11.04 -4.82 4.02
C ALA A 83 -10.70 -5.44 5.37
N ALA A 84 -10.15 -4.64 6.28
CA ALA A 84 -9.93 -5.05 7.66
C ALA A 84 -11.20 -4.85 8.49
N ARG A 85 -11.21 -5.38 9.73
CA ARG A 85 -12.36 -5.28 10.63
C ARG A 85 -12.75 -3.84 10.96
N ASP A 86 -11.75 -2.96 11.10
CA ASP A 86 -12.00 -1.56 11.36
C ASP A 86 -12.49 -0.87 10.08
N LYS A 87 -13.59 -0.15 10.18
CA LYS A 87 -14.15 0.60 9.07
C LYS A 87 -13.12 1.58 8.51
N GLY A 88 -12.94 1.57 7.20
CA GLY A 88 -11.96 2.41 6.52
C GLY A 88 -10.53 1.89 6.59
N SER A 89 -10.34 0.64 7.00
CA SER A 89 -9.04 -0.02 7.01
C SER A 89 -8.95 -1.10 5.96
N HIS A 90 -7.74 -1.30 5.42
CA HIS A 90 -7.43 -2.30 4.41
C HIS A 90 -6.08 -2.93 4.70
N TYR A 91 -5.90 -4.19 4.36
CA TYR A 91 -4.62 -4.88 4.48
C TYR A 91 -4.16 -5.43 3.13
N CYS A 92 -2.87 -5.57 3.00
CA CYS A 92 -2.23 -6.25 1.88
C CYS A 92 -1.06 -7.08 2.41
N ILE A 93 -1.02 -8.34 2.04
CA ILE A 93 0.06 -9.26 2.37
C ILE A 93 0.65 -9.75 1.06
N GLY A 94 1.96 -9.68 0.95
CA GLY A 94 2.65 -10.11 -0.25
C GLY A 94 4.04 -10.65 0.03
N LYS A 95 4.65 -11.18 -1.03
CA LYS A 95 6.00 -11.73 -1.03
C LYS A 95 6.90 -10.84 -1.86
N LEU A 96 7.95 -10.35 -1.24
CA LEU A 96 9.02 -9.61 -1.91
C LEU A 96 10.24 -10.52 -2.07
N VAL A 97 10.76 -10.59 -3.28
CA VAL A 97 12.06 -11.20 -3.54
C VAL A 97 13.07 -10.07 -3.71
N ALA A 98 14.05 -10.01 -2.82
CA ALA A 98 15.05 -8.94 -2.80
C ALA A 98 16.39 -9.46 -2.32
N GLY A 99 17.46 -9.15 -3.05
CA GLY A 99 18.81 -9.58 -2.71
C GLY A 99 18.99 -11.10 -2.60
N GLY A 100 18.19 -11.89 -3.33
CA GLY A 100 18.20 -13.34 -3.25
C GLY A 100 17.46 -13.94 -2.05
N HIS A 101 16.77 -13.10 -1.26
CA HIS A 101 15.98 -13.51 -0.10
C HIS A 101 14.50 -13.27 -0.34
N ASN A 102 13.67 -14.02 0.38
CA ASN A 102 12.23 -13.86 0.37
C ASN A 102 11.78 -13.13 1.63
N TYR A 103 10.97 -12.11 1.46
CA TYR A 103 10.38 -11.35 2.56
C TYR A 103 8.87 -11.38 2.49
N ARG A 104 8.24 -11.49 3.63
CA ARG A 104 6.81 -11.28 3.77
C ARG A 104 6.58 -9.82 4.11
N ILE A 105 5.76 -9.15 3.29
CA ILE A 105 5.39 -7.76 3.50
C ILE A 105 3.93 -7.72 3.94
N ASN A 106 3.67 -7.12 5.10
CA ASN A 106 2.33 -6.81 5.56
C ASN A 106 2.15 -5.30 5.53
N ILE A 107 1.14 -4.82 4.82
CA ILE A 107 0.82 -3.41 4.72
C ILE A 107 -0.59 -3.17 5.27
N PHE A 108 -0.70 -2.21 6.16
CA PHE A 108 -1.97 -1.77 6.71
C PHE A 108 -2.27 -0.35 6.22
N PHE A 109 -3.43 -0.20 5.59
CA PHE A 109 -3.93 1.07 5.06
C PHE A 109 -5.07 1.58 5.91
N LYS A 110 -5.19 2.89 6.00
CA LYS A 110 -6.34 3.55 6.58
C LYS A 110 -6.82 4.67 5.67
N GLU A 111 -8.14 4.81 5.55
CA GLU A 111 -8.74 5.90 4.81
C GLU A 111 -8.61 7.20 5.61
N VAL A 112 -8.02 8.21 4.99
CA VAL A 112 -7.85 9.56 5.53
C VAL A 112 -8.32 10.54 4.47
N ASN A 113 -9.40 11.27 4.75
CA ASN A 113 -9.98 12.24 3.81
C ASN A 113 -10.25 11.66 2.41
N GLY A 114 -10.79 10.44 2.36
CA GLY A 114 -11.14 9.77 1.10
C GLY A 114 -9.99 9.05 0.39
N ALA A 115 -8.77 9.10 0.91
CA ALA A 115 -7.61 8.41 0.36
C ALA A 115 -7.12 7.32 1.32
N PHE A 116 -6.73 6.17 0.78
CA PHE A 116 -6.10 5.12 1.57
C PHE A 116 -4.60 5.38 1.69
N LEU A 117 -4.14 5.59 2.92
CA LEU A 117 -2.74 5.83 3.24
C LEU A 117 -2.17 4.66 4.02
N ILE A 118 -0.88 4.39 3.81
CA ILE A 118 -0.14 3.35 4.53
C ILE A 118 0.17 3.86 5.94
N LYS A 119 -0.33 3.15 6.95
CA LYS A 119 -0.11 3.42 8.37
C LYS A 119 0.96 2.54 8.98
N GLU A 120 1.12 1.33 8.47
CA GLU A 120 2.08 0.35 8.97
C GLU A 120 2.59 -0.52 7.84
N MET A 121 3.88 -0.81 7.89
CA MET A 121 4.53 -1.75 7.00
C MET A 121 5.46 -2.66 7.81
N ARG A 122 5.23 -3.97 7.71
CA ARG A 122 6.07 -5.00 8.30
C ARG A 122 6.82 -5.73 7.22
N ILE A 123 8.11 -5.88 7.41
CA ILE A 123 9.00 -6.61 6.51
C ILE A 123 9.69 -7.70 7.32
N GLU A 124 9.33 -8.94 7.08
CA GLU A 124 9.87 -10.11 7.76
C GLU A 124 10.50 -11.05 6.75
N GLU A 125 11.71 -11.51 7.03
CA GLU A 125 12.35 -12.53 6.19
C GLU A 125 11.67 -13.88 6.41
N ASP A 126 11.36 -14.58 5.32
CA ASP A 126 10.81 -15.94 5.35
C ASP A 126 11.92 -16.99 5.55
#